data_1bc4b53701c1998c720f172b63fb84e6
#
_entry.id   1bc4b53701c1998c720f172b63fb84e6
#
_cell.length_a   1.000
_cell.length_b   1.000
_cell.length_c   1.000
_cell.angle_alpha   90.00
_cell.angle_beta   90.00
_cell.angle_gamma   90.00
#
_symmetry.space_group_name_H-M   'P 1'
#
loop_
_entity.id
_entity.type
_entity.pdbx_description
1 polymer ?
#
loop_
_entity_poly.entity_id
_entity_poly.type
_entity_poly.pdbx_seq_one_letter_code
_entity_poly.pdbx_strand_id
1 'polypeptide(L)'
;MTRPRAAMRARVVGLVFTVGLAGLRAVVWAAESASDPRRSGFDFMTPELQAMQRDDALNPGMLWIKDGEALWNRNVGTADRSCASCHGAATATMRGVAARYPAFDTASGRPVTLSQRINLCRVERQRAPAFGFESDELLALEGYLAHQSRGQPLAPPSDPRLEPFRARGERLFRQRIGQLDFSCAQCHDEQAGKRLAGSAIPQAHPTGYPIYRLEWQGLGSLERRLRGCMSGVRAEPFAYGAPELVELELYLAQRAAGLRIETPAVRP
;
A
#
# COMPACT_ATOMS: atom_id res chain seq x y z
N MET A 1 -38.99 108.74 7.17
CA MET A 1 -38.21 108.09 8.29
C MET A 1 -38.54 106.61 8.36
N THR A 2 -37.85 105.77 7.72
CA THR A 2 -38.01 104.34 7.90
C THR A 2 -36.74 103.67 7.28
N ARG A 3 -35.95 103.01 8.13
CA ARG A 3 -34.76 102.24 7.76
C ARG A 3 -35.17 100.89 7.23
N PRO A 4 -34.50 100.37 6.21
CA PRO A 4 -34.72 99.02 5.75
C PRO A 4 -33.91 98.01 6.57
N ARG A 5 -34.52 96.85 6.79
CA ARG A 5 -33.92 95.65 7.42
C ARG A 5 -33.02 94.91 6.46
N ALA A 6 -31.83 94.65 6.92
CA ALA A 6 -30.85 93.75 6.14
C ALA A 6 -31.26 92.26 6.37
N ALA A 7 -31.36 91.54 5.28
CA ALA A 7 -31.55 90.10 5.29
C ALA A 7 -30.18 89.41 5.33
N MET A 8 -30.02 88.57 6.35
CA MET A 8 -28.86 87.74 6.60
C MET A 8 -29.06 86.42 5.86
N ARG A 9 -28.23 86.19 4.83
CA ARG A 9 -28.20 84.92 4.13
C ARG A 9 -27.33 83.94 4.89
N ALA A 10 -27.90 82.85 5.43
CA ALA A 10 -27.17 81.73 5.97
C ALA A 10 -26.58 80.88 4.86
N ARG A 11 -25.27 80.69 4.87
CA ARG A 11 -24.56 79.71 4.03
C ARG A 11 -24.57 78.39 4.76
N VAL A 12 -25.24 77.38 4.17
CA VAL A 12 -25.17 75.99 4.61
C VAL A 12 -23.92 75.41 3.99
N VAL A 13 -22.94 75.07 4.80
CA VAL A 13 -21.73 74.31 4.39
C VAL A 13 -22.09 72.86 4.50
N GLY A 14 -22.28 72.20 3.35
CA GLY A 14 -22.50 70.75 3.30
C GLY A 14 -21.18 70.01 3.51
N LEU A 15 -21.10 69.30 4.60
CA LEU A 15 -19.99 68.37 4.91
C LEU A 15 -20.25 67.06 4.16
N VAL A 16 -19.48 66.77 3.11
CA VAL A 16 -19.54 65.49 2.41
C VAL A 16 -18.66 64.52 3.17
N PHE A 17 -19.26 63.55 3.88
CA PHE A 17 -18.59 62.41 4.44
C PHE A 17 -18.33 61.36 3.36
N THR A 18 -17.11 61.26 2.87
CA THR A 18 -16.62 60.14 2.07
C THR A 18 -16.33 58.95 2.97
N VAL A 19 -17.24 57.97 2.97
CA VAL A 19 -17.01 56.66 3.62
C VAL A 19 -16.05 55.88 2.76
N GLY A 20 -14.76 55.83 3.16
CA GLY A 20 -13.75 54.95 2.55
C GLY A 20 -14.05 53.51 2.86
N LEU A 21 -14.51 52.71 1.90
CA LEU A 21 -14.53 51.25 1.98
C LEU A 21 -13.06 50.74 2.02
N ALA A 22 -12.56 50.51 3.22
CA ALA A 22 -11.32 49.72 3.41
C ALA A 22 -11.68 48.26 3.10
N GLY A 23 -11.35 47.80 1.89
CA GLY A 23 -11.47 46.40 1.50
C GLY A 23 -10.46 45.56 2.31
N LEU A 24 -10.92 44.81 3.32
CA LEU A 24 -10.16 43.75 3.95
C LEU A 24 -9.90 42.66 2.87
N ARG A 25 -8.72 42.69 2.28
CA ARG A 25 -8.23 41.53 1.52
C ARG A 25 -7.86 40.45 2.55
N ALA A 26 -8.76 39.47 2.74
CA ALA A 26 -8.41 38.23 3.43
C ALA A 26 -7.34 37.53 2.59
N VAL A 27 -6.10 37.56 3.05
CA VAL A 27 -5.01 36.74 2.52
C VAL A 27 -5.35 35.32 2.99
N VAL A 28 -6.01 34.55 2.10
CA VAL A 28 -6.16 33.10 2.29
C VAL A 28 -4.76 32.51 2.14
N TRP A 29 -4.12 32.23 3.24
CA TRP A 29 -2.94 31.37 3.28
C TRP A 29 -3.48 29.98 2.89
N ALA A 30 -3.27 29.58 1.63
CA ALA A 30 -3.35 28.18 1.25
C ALA A 30 -2.25 27.49 2.07
N ALA A 31 -2.65 26.74 3.10
CA ALA A 31 -1.76 25.81 3.77
C ALA A 31 -1.28 24.86 2.68
N GLU A 32 -0.03 25.00 2.26
CA GLU A 32 0.66 24.03 1.42
C GLU A 32 0.56 22.71 2.19
N SER A 33 -0.25 21.78 1.70
CA SER A 33 -0.35 20.45 2.31
C SER A 33 1.06 19.86 2.21
N ALA A 34 1.70 19.67 3.36
CA ALA A 34 3.01 19.06 3.43
C ALA A 34 2.96 17.75 2.62
N SER A 35 3.80 17.65 1.60
CA SER A 35 3.87 16.46 0.75
C SER A 35 4.16 15.25 1.64
N ASP A 36 3.42 14.15 1.46
CA ASP A 36 3.63 12.92 2.22
C ASP A 36 5.11 12.47 2.07
N PRO A 37 5.90 12.42 3.16
CA PRO A 37 7.30 12.04 3.09
C PRO A 37 7.50 10.55 2.80
N ARG A 38 6.43 9.77 2.83
CA ARG A 38 6.48 8.34 2.56
C ARG A 38 6.64 8.09 1.06
N ARG A 39 7.56 7.19 0.75
CA ARG A 39 7.89 6.82 -0.62
C ARG A 39 7.70 5.33 -0.82
N SER A 40 7.24 4.94 -2.00
CA SER A 40 7.20 3.54 -2.38
C SER A 40 8.60 3.02 -2.74
N GLY A 41 8.74 1.70 -2.81
CA GLY A 41 9.98 1.10 -3.32
C GLY A 41 10.32 1.51 -4.75
N PHE A 42 9.34 1.91 -5.56
CA PHE A 42 9.50 2.41 -6.92
C PHE A 42 10.39 3.67 -6.99
N ASP A 43 10.22 4.58 -6.03
CA ASP A 43 10.94 5.86 -6.01
C ASP A 43 12.45 5.71 -5.75
N PHE A 44 12.89 4.52 -5.33
CA PHE A 44 14.28 4.18 -5.08
C PHE A 44 14.93 3.42 -6.25
N MET A 45 14.19 3.16 -7.32
CA MET A 45 14.67 2.42 -8.49
C MET A 45 15.33 3.34 -9.52
N THR A 46 16.16 2.76 -10.38
CA THR A 46 16.71 3.48 -11.53
C THR A 46 15.62 3.82 -12.55
N PRO A 47 15.80 4.84 -13.41
CA PRO A 47 14.83 5.19 -14.43
C PRO A 47 14.44 4.02 -15.35
N GLU A 48 15.38 3.12 -15.65
CA GLU A 48 15.18 1.93 -16.49
C GLU A 48 14.22 0.94 -15.80
N LEU A 49 14.43 0.66 -14.51
CA LEU A 49 13.56 -0.22 -13.74
C LEU A 49 12.18 0.40 -13.54
N GLN A 50 12.11 1.72 -13.35
CA GLN A 50 10.85 2.44 -13.29
C GLN A 50 10.09 2.35 -14.61
N ALA A 51 10.78 2.50 -15.75
CA ALA A 51 10.18 2.36 -17.08
C ALA A 51 9.67 0.93 -17.28
N MET A 52 10.48 -0.09 -16.94
CA MET A 52 10.10 -1.50 -17.02
C MET A 52 8.85 -1.81 -16.19
N GLN A 53 8.74 -1.26 -14.98
CA GLN A 53 7.56 -1.47 -14.13
C GLN A 53 6.31 -0.78 -14.68
N ARG A 54 6.43 0.39 -15.33
CA ARG A 54 5.29 1.16 -15.83
C ARG A 54 4.69 0.59 -17.11
N ASP A 55 5.49 -0.05 -17.91
CA ASP A 55 5.08 -0.62 -19.19
C ASP A 55 4.77 -2.10 -19.03
N ASP A 56 3.49 -2.45 -19.11
CA ASP A 56 3.03 -3.83 -18.96
C ASP A 56 3.62 -4.79 -20.03
N ALA A 57 4.03 -4.27 -21.18
CA ALA A 57 4.70 -5.08 -22.22
C ALA A 57 6.16 -5.39 -21.87
N LEU A 58 6.80 -4.55 -21.07
CA LEU A 58 8.18 -4.72 -20.62
C LEU A 58 8.29 -5.34 -19.22
N ASN A 59 7.19 -5.32 -18.44
CA ASN A 59 7.18 -5.85 -17.09
C ASN A 59 7.06 -7.38 -17.09
N PRO A 60 8.14 -8.11 -16.76
CA PRO A 60 8.13 -9.57 -16.85
C PRO A 60 7.16 -10.20 -15.83
N GLY A 61 6.80 -9.51 -14.74
CA GLY A 61 5.79 -9.97 -13.79
C GLY A 61 4.40 -10.15 -14.41
N MET A 62 4.13 -9.51 -15.56
CA MET A 62 2.85 -9.64 -16.26
C MET A 62 2.62 -11.05 -16.82
N LEU A 63 3.66 -11.88 -17.00
CA LEU A 63 3.51 -13.29 -17.36
C LEU A 63 2.76 -14.04 -16.25
N TRP A 64 3.14 -13.85 -15.00
CA TRP A 64 2.42 -14.43 -13.85
C TRP A 64 1.00 -13.90 -13.71
N ILE A 65 0.76 -12.62 -14.02
CA ILE A 65 -0.60 -12.06 -14.00
C ILE A 65 -1.50 -12.79 -14.99
N LYS A 66 -0.98 -13.10 -16.20
CA LYS A 66 -1.70 -13.87 -17.22
C LYS A 66 -1.97 -15.30 -16.77
N ASP A 67 -1.00 -15.96 -16.15
CA ASP A 67 -1.17 -17.30 -15.60
C ASP A 67 -2.17 -17.30 -14.45
N GLY A 68 -2.16 -16.27 -13.60
CA GLY A 68 -3.14 -16.06 -12.52
C GLY A 68 -4.56 -15.89 -13.06
N GLU A 69 -4.75 -15.20 -14.18
CA GLU A 69 -6.05 -15.09 -14.87
C GLU A 69 -6.53 -16.46 -15.35
N ALA A 70 -5.65 -17.26 -15.94
CA ALA A 70 -5.99 -18.63 -16.37
C ALA A 70 -6.39 -19.50 -15.16
N LEU A 71 -5.66 -19.40 -14.04
CA LEU A 71 -5.97 -20.10 -12.79
C LEU A 71 -7.32 -19.65 -12.19
N TRP A 72 -7.64 -18.36 -12.24
CA TRP A 72 -8.92 -17.81 -11.76
C TRP A 72 -10.13 -18.42 -12.45
N ASN A 73 -10.02 -18.69 -13.75
CA ASN A 73 -11.10 -19.22 -14.59
C ASN A 73 -11.15 -20.76 -14.65
N ARG A 74 -10.13 -21.46 -14.16
CA ARG A 74 -10.00 -22.91 -14.24
C ARG A 74 -10.79 -23.62 -13.15
N ASN A 75 -11.66 -24.54 -13.53
CA ASN A 75 -12.31 -25.44 -12.58
C ASN A 75 -11.31 -26.42 -11.98
N VAL A 76 -11.40 -26.62 -10.67
CA VAL A 76 -10.48 -27.48 -9.90
C VAL A 76 -11.19 -28.17 -8.75
N GLY A 77 -10.53 -29.20 -8.21
CA GLY A 77 -10.97 -29.96 -7.04
C GLY A 77 -12.20 -30.82 -7.32
N THR A 78 -12.62 -31.56 -6.30
CA THR A 78 -13.79 -32.46 -6.41
C THR A 78 -15.12 -31.67 -6.48
N ALA A 79 -15.11 -30.37 -6.15
CA ALA A 79 -16.27 -29.51 -6.32
C ALA A 79 -16.42 -28.97 -7.74
N ASP A 80 -15.45 -29.22 -8.62
CA ASP A 80 -15.41 -28.75 -10.02
C ASP A 80 -15.76 -27.26 -10.16
N ARG A 81 -15.08 -26.40 -9.37
CA ARG A 81 -15.38 -24.96 -9.32
C ARG A 81 -14.13 -24.14 -9.61
N SER A 82 -14.29 -23.06 -10.37
CA SER A 82 -13.30 -22.00 -10.52
C SER A 82 -13.52 -20.91 -9.48
N CYS A 83 -12.54 -20.01 -9.30
CA CYS A 83 -12.76 -18.79 -8.54
C CYS A 83 -13.86 -17.93 -9.18
N ALA A 84 -13.83 -17.83 -10.51
CA ALA A 84 -14.83 -17.09 -11.30
C ALA A 84 -16.26 -17.61 -11.12
N SER A 85 -16.48 -18.92 -10.90
CA SER A 85 -17.81 -19.48 -10.72
C SER A 85 -18.55 -18.95 -9.47
N CYS A 86 -17.79 -18.49 -8.46
CA CYS A 86 -18.34 -17.90 -7.24
C CYS A 86 -18.22 -16.37 -7.22
N HIS A 87 -17.12 -15.82 -7.76
CA HIS A 87 -16.80 -14.41 -7.66
C HIS A 87 -17.05 -13.61 -8.95
N GLY A 88 -17.33 -14.28 -10.08
CA GLY A 88 -17.46 -13.62 -11.37
C GLY A 88 -16.12 -13.14 -11.95
N ALA A 89 -16.17 -12.12 -12.79
CA ALA A 89 -14.98 -11.54 -13.39
C ALA A 89 -14.15 -10.77 -12.34
N ALA A 90 -12.87 -11.13 -12.18
CA ALA A 90 -11.99 -10.50 -11.20
C ALA A 90 -11.86 -8.99 -11.40
N THR A 91 -11.87 -8.51 -12.64
CA THR A 91 -11.84 -7.08 -12.99
C THR A 91 -12.97 -6.27 -12.37
N ALA A 92 -14.13 -6.90 -12.14
CA ALA A 92 -15.28 -6.26 -11.51
C ALA A 92 -15.30 -6.45 -9.99
N THR A 93 -14.96 -7.65 -9.50
CA THR A 93 -15.24 -8.04 -8.11
C THR A 93 -14.03 -8.00 -7.20
N MET A 94 -12.80 -8.08 -7.74
CA MET A 94 -11.57 -8.10 -6.96
C MET A 94 -10.88 -6.74 -6.85
N ARG A 95 -11.45 -5.72 -7.44
CA ARG A 95 -10.92 -4.36 -7.34
C ARG A 95 -10.90 -3.89 -5.87
N GLY A 96 -9.72 -3.48 -5.38
CA GLY A 96 -9.51 -3.05 -3.99
C GLY A 96 -9.48 -4.20 -2.97
N VAL A 97 -9.59 -5.45 -3.38
CA VAL A 97 -9.54 -6.58 -2.44
C VAL A 97 -8.15 -6.69 -1.83
N ALA A 98 -7.09 -6.69 -2.61
CA ALA A 98 -5.72 -6.79 -2.10
C ALA A 98 -5.34 -5.62 -1.17
N ALA A 99 -5.93 -4.45 -1.38
CA ALA A 99 -5.69 -3.27 -0.53
C ALA A 99 -6.06 -3.48 0.94
N ARG A 100 -6.89 -4.49 1.26
CA ARG A 100 -7.46 -4.75 2.58
C ARG A 100 -6.86 -5.95 3.28
N TYR A 101 -5.72 -6.46 2.80
CA TYR A 101 -5.03 -7.59 3.42
C TYR A 101 -3.72 -7.13 4.07
N PRO A 102 -3.30 -7.82 5.17
CA PRO A 102 -3.96 -8.91 5.89
C PRO A 102 -5.29 -8.50 6.53
N ALA A 103 -6.25 -9.41 6.57
CA ALA A 103 -7.58 -9.19 7.11
C ALA A 103 -7.92 -10.20 8.22
N PHE A 104 -8.79 -9.82 9.17
CA PHE A 104 -9.22 -10.72 10.23
C PHE A 104 -10.08 -11.85 9.67
N ASP A 105 -9.70 -13.08 9.97
CA ASP A 105 -10.48 -14.26 9.65
C ASP A 105 -11.22 -14.73 10.91
N THR A 106 -12.55 -14.67 10.86
CA THR A 106 -13.40 -15.00 12.01
C THR A 106 -13.33 -16.47 12.38
N ALA A 107 -13.11 -17.37 11.40
CA ALA A 107 -13.07 -18.80 11.65
C ALA A 107 -11.81 -19.20 12.43
N SER A 108 -10.67 -18.61 12.10
CA SER A 108 -9.40 -18.90 12.79
C SER A 108 -9.11 -17.94 13.95
N GLY A 109 -9.87 -16.84 14.11
CA GLY A 109 -9.67 -15.83 15.15
C GLY A 109 -8.39 -15.01 15.00
N ARG A 110 -7.80 -14.93 13.80
CA ARG A 110 -6.52 -14.28 13.53
C ARG A 110 -6.48 -13.58 12.17
N PRO A 111 -5.49 -12.69 11.93
CA PRO A 111 -5.27 -12.16 10.59
C PRO A 111 -4.80 -13.26 9.63
N VAL A 112 -5.20 -13.13 8.37
CA VAL A 112 -4.72 -13.94 7.25
C VAL A 112 -4.28 -13.05 6.11
N THR A 113 -3.24 -13.46 5.40
CA THR A 113 -2.78 -12.80 4.17
C THR A 113 -3.71 -13.12 2.99
N LEU A 114 -3.54 -12.45 1.87
CA LEU A 114 -4.30 -12.74 0.65
C LEU A 114 -3.99 -14.17 0.15
N SER A 115 -2.73 -14.59 0.16
CA SER A 115 -2.30 -15.94 -0.22
C SER A 115 -2.94 -17.01 0.69
N GLN A 116 -2.99 -16.78 2.00
CA GLN A 116 -3.68 -17.69 2.92
C GLN A 116 -5.18 -17.74 2.64
N ARG A 117 -5.83 -16.61 2.35
CA ARG A 117 -7.26 -16.57 1.97
C ARG A 117 -7.52 -17.34 0.67
N ILE A 118 -6.66 -17.24 -0.32
CA ILE A 118 -6.73 -18.03 -1.55
C ILE A 118 -6.74 -19.52 -1.21
N ASN A 119 -5.80 -19.97 -0.38
CA ASN A 119 -5.68 -21.37 0.00
C ASN A 119 -6.89 -21.87 0.82
N LEU A 120 -7.40 -21.04 1.74
CA LEU A 120 -8.65 -21.37 2.45
C LEU A 120 -9.82 -21.59 1.47
N CYS A 121 -9.99 -20.70 0.49
CA CYS A 121 -11.04 -20.89 -0.53
C CYS A 121 -10.83 -22.16 -1.35
N ARG A 122 -9.58 -22.48 -1.71
CA ARG A 122 -9.27 -23.71 -2.46
C ARG A 122 -9.68 -24.96 -1.68
N VAL A 123 -9.26 -25.04 -0.42
CA VAL A 123 -9.54 -26.21 0.42
C VAL A 123 -11.03 -26.33 0.74
N GLU A 124 -11.64 -25.23 1.20
CA GLU A 124 -13.00 -25.28 1.74
C GLU A 124 -14.09 -25.27 0.67
N ARG A 125 -13.88 -24.51 -0.42
CA ARG A 125 -14.92 -24.23 -1.43
C ARG A 125 -14.72 -25.00 -2.73
N GLN A 126 -13.47 -25.13 -3.17
CA GLN A 126 -13.15 -25.88 -4.39
C GLN A 126 -12.88 -27.37 -4.10
N ARG A 127 -12.64 -27.73 -2.83
CA ARG A 127 -12.20 -29.08 -2.45
C ARG A 127 -10.93 -29.51 -3.20
N ALA A 128 -10.03 -28.57 -3.41
CA ALA A 128 -8.74 -28.76 -4.04
C ALA A 128 -7.62 -28.62 -2.97
N PRO A 129 -6.46 -29.28 -3.17
CA PRO A 129 -5.33 -29.08 -2.27
C PRO A 129 -4.87 -27.63 -2.26
N ALA A 130 -4.38 -27.15 -1.11
CA ALA A 130 -3.73 -25.85 -1.03
C ALA A 130 -2.49 -25.80 -1.94
N PHE A 131 -2.22 -24.64 -2.49
CA PHE A 131 -0.94 -24.39 -3.15
C PHE A 131 0.17 -24.26 -2.10
N GLY A 132 1.39 -24.73 -2.40
CA GLY A 132 2.56 -24.45 -1.59
C GLY A 132 2.87 -22.95 -1.53
N PHE A 133 3.36 -22.48 -0.39
CA PHE A 133 3.91 -21.11 -0.34
C PHE A 133 5.05 -20.97 -1.36
N GLU A 134 5.16 -19.83 -1.99
CA GLU A 134 6.11 -19.53 -3.08
C GLU A 134 5.96 -20.42 -4.33
N SER A 135 4.90 -21.22 -4.47
CA SER A 135 4.63 -21.86 -5.74
C SER A 135 4.22 -20.82 -6.79
N ASP A 136 4.58 -21.09 -8.05
CA ASP A 136 4.24 -20.20 -9.17
C ASP A 136 2.72 -19.98 -9.27
N GLU A 137 1.92 -21.00 -8.98
CA GLU A 137 0.44 -20.90 -9.03
C GLU A 137 -0.11 -19.98 -7.96
N LEU A 138 0.41 -20.05 -6.71
CA LEU A 138 -0.05 -19.16 -5.63
C LEU A 138 0.35 -17.73 -5.92
N LEU A 139 1.60 -17.51 -6.32
CA LEU A 139 2.13 -16.18 -6.66
C LEU A 139 1.42 -15.58 -7.87
N ALA A 140 1.13 -16.38 -8.90
CA ALA A 140 0.39 -15.94 -10.08
C ALA A 140 -1.04 -15.52 -9.72
N LEU A 141 -1.76 -16.32 -8.95
CA LEU A 141 -3.13 -16.03 -8.57
C LEU A 141 -3.21 -14.83 -7.62
N GLU A 142 -2.32 -14.75 -6.62
CA GLU A 142 -2.20 -13.60 -5.72
C GLU A 142 -1.84 -12.34 -6.50
N GLY A 143 -0.85 -12.42 -7.40
CA GLY A 143 -0.44 -11.33 -8.27
C GLY A 143 -1.59 -10.84 -9.16
N TYR A 144 -2.34 -11.75 -9.78
CA TYR A 144 -3.52 -11.40 -10.57
C TYR A 144 -4.57 -10.65 -9.76
N LEU A 145 -4.88 -11.10 -8.53
CA LEU A 145 -5.83 -10.43 -7.65
C LEU A 145 -5.32 -9.06 -7.18
N ALA A 146 -4.04 -8.97 -6.82
CA ALA A 146 -3.43 -7.71 -6.41
C ALA A 146 -3.36 -6.71 -7.57
N HIS A 147 -3.13 -7.18 -8.80
CA HIS A 147 -3.14 -6.35 -9.99
C HIS A 147 -4.52 -5.68 -10.23
N GLN A 148 -5.65 -6.33 -9.86
CA GLN A 148 -6.97 -5.68 -9.93
C GLN A 148 -7.10 -4.46 -9.02
N SER A 149 -6.19 -4.34 -8.04
CA SER A 149 -6.14 -3.20 -7.13
C SER A 149 -5.05 -2.17 -7.48
N ARG A 150 -4.31 -2.37 -8.59
CA ARG A 150 -3.21 -1.46 -9.00
C ARG A 150 -3.72 -0.02 -9.14
N GLY A 151 -2.95 0.92 -8.60
CA GLY A 151 -3.28 2.35 -8.57
C GLY A 151 -4.24 2.78 -7.45
N GLN A 152 -4.86 1.83 -6.73
CA GLN A 152 -5.67 2.15 -5.57
C GLN A 152 -4.82 2.33 -4.31
N PRO A 153 -5.29 3.13 -3.34
CA PRO A 153 -4.59 3.26 -2.07
C PRO A 153 -4.68 1.96 -1.27
N LEU A 154 -3.58 1.60 -0.61
CA LEU A 154 -3.60 0.60 0.46
C LEU A 154 -4.55 1.08 1.57
N ALA A 155 -5.51 0.24 1.93
CA ALA A 155 -6.56 0.52 2.90
C ALA A 155 -6.68 -0.65 3.90
N PRO A 156 -5.64 -0.89 4.73
CA PRO A 156 -5.69 -1.96 5.71
C PRO A 156 -6.91 -1.81 6.62
N PRO A 157 -7.57 -2.92 7.02
CA PRO A 157 -8.78 -2.84 7.82
C PRO A 157 -8.55 -2.15 9.16
N SER A 158 -9.53 -1.32 9.56
CA SER A 158 -9.58 -0.68 10.88
C SER A 158 -10.23 -1.56 11.97
N ASP A 159 -10.38 -2.87 11.71
CA ASP A 159 -10.97 -3.83 12.64
C ASP A 159 -10.18 -3.86 13.96
N PRO A 160 -10.82 -3.54 15.11
CA PRO A 160 -10.14 -3.50 16.40
C PRO A 160 -9.56 -4.85 16.85
N ARG A 161 -10.10 -5.96 16.33
CA ARG A 161 -9.55 -7.30 16.59
C ARG A 161 -8.15 -7.50 16.03
N LEU A 162 -7.74 -6.69 15.03
CA LEU A 162 -6.41 -6.72 14.43
C LEU A 162 -5.36 -5.99 15.28
N GLU A 163 -5.77 -5.12 16.22
CA GLU A 163 -4.84 -4.26 16.94
C GLU A 163 -3.77 -5.03 17.75
N PRO A 164 -4.10 -6.09 18.50
CA PRO A 164 -3.08 -6.86 19.21
C PRO A 164 -2.03 -7.50 18.28
N PHE A 165 -2.46 -7.92 17.08
CA PHE A 165 -1.58 -8.51 16.06
C PHE A 165 -0.69 -7.44 15.41
N ARG A 166 -1.26 -6.26 15.11
CA ARG A 166 -0.52 -5.11 14.58
C ARG A 166 0.56 -4.65 15.55
N ALA A 167 0.23 -4.54 16.84
CA ALA A 167 1.20 -4.19 17.88
C ALA A 167 2.33 -5.23 18.02
N ARG A 168 2.05 -6.53 17.78
CA ARG A 168 3.12 -7.54 17.74
C ARG A 168 3.99 -7.38 16.50
N GLY A 169 3.39 -7.15 15.34
CA GLY A 169 4.13 -6.84 14.10
C GLY A 169 5.05 -5.62 14.24
N GLU A 170 4.59 -4.56 14.90
CA GLU A 170 5.43 -3.40 15.22
C GLU A 170 6.60 -3.76 16.13
N ARG A 171 6.37 -4.54 17.19
CA ARG A 171 7.46 -4.99 18.05
C ARG A 171 8.50 -5.79 17.27
N LEU A 172 8.05 -6.75 16.43
CA LEU A 172 8.96 -7.51 15.56
C LEU A 172 9.76 -6.63 14.61
N PHE A 173 9.14 -5.61 14.03
CA PHE A 173 9.83 -4.66 13.15
C PHE A 173 10.93 -3.87 13.87
N ARG A 174 10.74 -3.57 15.18
CA ARG A 174 11.70 -2.83 16.01
C ARG A 174 12.67 -3.72 16.78
N GLN A 175 12.37 -5.00 16.89
CA GLN A 175 13.20 -5.97 17.62
C GLN A 175 14.51 -6.21 16.87
N ARG A 176 15.62 -6.14 17.58
CA ARG A 176 16.94 -6.53 17.06
C ARG A 176 17.03 -8.06 17.04
N ILE A 177 17.49 -8.61 15.93
CA ILE A 177 17.55 -10.05 15.68
C ILE A 177 18.87 -10.44 14.99
N GLY A 178 19.13 -11.74 15.01
CA GLY A 178 20.27 -12.35 14.32
C GLY A 178 21.61 -12.03 14.95
N GLN A 179 22.64 -12.64 14.39
CA GLN A 179 24.02 -12.46 14.88
C GLN A 179 24.55 -11.05 14.65
N LEU A 180 23.98 -10.33 13.66
CA LEU A 180 24.37 -8.94 13.37
C LEU A 180 23.62 -7.94 14.24
N ASP A 181 22.67 -8.40 15.05
CA ASP A 181 21.92 -7.61 16.03
C ASP A 181 21.27 -6.35 15.39
N PHE A 182 20.59 -6.52 14.25
CA PHE A 182 19.85 -5.46 13.57
C PHE A 182 18.34 -5.65 13.66
N SER A 183 17.62 -4.52 13.67
CA SER A 183 16.17 -4.47 13.49
C SER A 183 15.80 -4.01 12.07
N CYS A 184 14.56 -4.29 11.65
CA CYS A 184 14.03 -3.74 10.41
C CYS A 184 14.04 -2.20 10.43
N ALA A 185 13.66 -1.59 11.56
CA ALA A 185 13.61 -0.16 11.76
C ALA A 185 14.97 0.53 11.54
N GLN A 186 16.08 -0.06 12.01
CA GLN A 186 17.41 0.52 11.81
C GLN A 186 17.75 0.71 10.33
N CYS A 187 17.33 -0.22 9.46
CA CYS A 187 17.55 -0.06 8.02
C CYS A 187 16.45 0.80 7.37
N HIS A 188 15.18 0.52 7.66
CA HIS A 188 14.06 1.06 6.88
C HIS A 188 13.50 2.40 7.41
N ASP A 189 13.80 2.77 8.66
CA ASP A 189 13.49 4.10 9.22
C ASP A 189 14.74 4.98 9.22
N GLU A 190 15.84 4.52 9.86
CA GLU A 190 17.01 5.36 10.14
C GLU A 190 17.96 5.48 8.92
N GLN A 191 18.03 4.45 8.06
CA GLN A 191 18.95 4.40 6.92
C GLN A 191 18.22 4.41 5.57
N ALA A 192 16.91 4.68 5.55
CA ALA A 192 16.15 4.78 4.30
C ALA A 192 16.77 5.80 3.34
N GLY A 193 16.87 5.43 2.07
CA GLY A 193 17.53 6.22 1.02
C GLY A 193 19.04 6.02 0.92
N LYS A 194 19.71 5.47 1.93
CA LYS A 194 21.13 5.06 1.83
C LYS A 194 21.26 3.76 1.02
N ARG A 195 22.49 3.33 0.78
CA ARG A 195 22.76 2.15 -0.03
C ARG A 195 23.34 1.02 0.81
N LEU A 196 22.89 -0.20 0.51
CA LEU A 196 23.46 -1.44 1.02
C LEU A 196 23.72 -2.37 -0.16
N ALA A 197 24.94 -2.85 -0.30
CA ALA A 197 25.35 -3.74 -1.40
C ALA A 197 24.89 -3.25 -2.80
N GLY A 198 25.03 -1.95 -3.05
CA GLY A 198 24.67 -1.37 -4.34
C GLY A 198 23.19 -0.97 -4.49
N SER A 199 22.29 -1.47 -3.68
CA SER A 199 20.86 -1.16 -3.72
C SER A 199 20.46 -0.08 -2.71
N ALA A 200 19.53 0.80 -3.07
CA ALA A 200 18.95 1.75 -2.12
C ALA A 200 18.07 1.03 -1.11
N ILE A 201 18.15 1.46 0.16
CA ILE A 201 17.30 0.96 1.24
C ILE A 201 15.95 1.70 1.16
N PRO A 202 14.83 1.02 0.88
CA PRO A 202 13.51 1.65 0.85
C PRO A 202 12.93 1.80 2.26
N GLN A 203 11.81 2.51 2.38
CA GLN A 203 11.09 2.70 3.66
C GLN A 203 10.21 1.51 4.09
N ALA A 204 10.38 0.33 3.50
CA ALA A 204 9.60 -0.88 3.80
C ALA A 204 8.08 -0.72 3.62
N HIS A 205 7.63 -0.05 2.56
CA HIS A 205 6.23 0.02 2.18
C HIS A 205 5.91 -1.10 1.17
N PRO A 206 5.02 -2.06 1.48
CA PRO A 206 4.79 -3.24 0.64
C PRO A 206 3.80 -2.97 -0.50
N THR A 207 4.03 -1.92 -1.28
CA THR A 207 3.12 -1.42 -2.31
C THR A 207 3.02 -2.32 -3.55
N GLY A 208 3.99 -3.19 -3.79
CA GLY A 208 4.13 -3.87 -5.08
C GLY A 208 4.10 -5.39 -5.05
N TYR A 209 3.70 -6.02 -3.94
CA TYR A 209 3.73 -7.48 -3.78
C TYR A 209 2.48 -8.17 -4.33
N PRO A 210 2.68 -9.42 -4.88
CA PRO A 210 3.95 -10.06 -5.21
C PRO A 210 4.77 -9.24 -6.18
N ILE A 211 6.12 -9.24 -6.00
CA ILE A 211 7.05 -8.49 -6.85
C ILE A 211 7.86 -9.39 -7.76
N TYR A 212 8.17 -8.90 -8.98
CA TYR A 212 9.19 -9.51 -9.81
C TYR A 212 10.57 -8.98 -9.41
N ARG A 213 11.49 -9.88 -9.14
CA ARG A 213 12.90 -9.49 -8.94
C ARG A 213 13.79 -10.04 -10.02
N LEU A 214 14.66 -9.17 -10.58
CA LEU A 214 15.65 -9.57 -11.56
C LEU A 214 16.61 -10.64 -11.00
N GLU A 215 16.99 -10.48 -9.73
CA GLU A 215 17.78 -11.45 -8.98
C GLU A 215 17.13 -12.84 -8.91
N TRP A 216 15.80 -12.92 -8.82
CA TRP A 216 15.07 -14.18 -8.71
C TRP A 216 14.59 -14.73 -10.04
N GLN A 217 14.57 -13.91 -11.08
CA GLN A 217 13.94 -14.20 -12.38
C GLN A 217 12.50 -14.71 -12.24
N GLY A 218 11.78 -14.20 -11.26
CA GLY A 218 10.43 -14.65 -10.93
C GLY A 218 9.71 -13.72 -9.94
N LEU A 219 8.43 -14.00 -9.72
CA LEU A 219 7.69 -13.37 -8.64
C LEU A 219 8.12 -13.93 -7.28
N GLY A 220 7.94 -13.12 -6.25
CA GLY A 220 8.08 -13.54 -4.86
C GLY A 220 7.16 -12.76 -3.95
N SER A 221 6.71 -13.42 -2.88
CA SER A 221 5.86 -12.84 -1.86
C SER A 221 6.60 -11.83 -0.98
N LEU A 222 5.85 -11.08 -0.18
CA LEU A 222 6.43 -10.25 0.89
C LEU A 222 7.13 -11.12 1.93
N GLU A 223 6.57 -12.29 2.27
CA GLU A 223 7.19 -13.23 3.20
C GLU A 223 8.58 -13.68 2.72
N ARG A 224 8.73 -13.99 1.42
CA ARG A 224 10.05 -14.31 0.84
C ARG A 224 11.05 -13.17 1.06
N ARG A 225 10.60 -11.93 0.89
CA ARG A 225 11.47 -10.77 1.10
C ARG A 225 11.84 -10.58 2.57
N LEU A 226 10.87 -10.72 3.48
CA LEU A 226 11.10 -10.65 4.92
C LEU A 226 12.11 -11.70 5.38
N ARG A 227 11.93 -12.94 4.95
CA ARG A 227 12.85 -14.06 5.22
C ARG A 227 14.25 -13.79 4.69
N GLY A 228 14.35 -13.23 3.48
CA GLY A 228 15.65 -12.82 2.91
C GLY A 228 16.36 -11.76 3.74
N CYS A 229 15.63 -10.77 4.29
CA CYS A 229 16.19 -9.77 5.19
C CYS A 229 16.65 -10.41 6.53
N MET A 230 15.85 -11.35 7.09
CA MET A 230 16.22 -12.09 8.31
C MET A 230 17.50 -12.89 8.11
N SER A 231 17.61 -13.64 7.00
CA SER A 231 18.86 -14.36 6.65
C SER A 231 20.03 -13.40 6.46
N GLY A 232 19.79 -12.23 5.86
CA GLY A 232 20.80 -11.19 5.67
C GLY A 232 21.40 -10.65 6.97
N VAL A 233 20.63 -10.61 8.06
CA VAL A 233 21.13 -10.26 9.39
C VAL A 233 21.54 -11.48 10.23
N ARG A 234 21.63 -12.65 9.59
CA ARG A 234 21.97 -13.94 10.21
C ARG A 234 21.01 -14.33 11.32
N ALA A 235 19.72 -14.04 11.16
CA ALA A 235 18.66 -14.56 11.99
C ALA A 235 18.05 -15.80 11.34
N GLU A 236 17.52 -16.73 12.15
CA GLU A 236 16.72 -17.84 11.67
C GLU A 236 15.38 -17.31 11.12
N PRO A 237 15.05 -17.54 9.82
CA PRO A 237 13.80 -17.05 9.27
C PRO A 237 12.60 -17.86 9.78
N PHE A 238 11.50 -17.19 10.13
CA PHE A 238 10.25 -17.86 10.40
C PHE A 238 9.78 -18.70 9.20
N ALA A 239 9.02 -19.75 9.44
CA ALA A 239 8.41 -20.54 8.37
C ALA A 239 7.43 -19.68 7.54
N TYR A 240 7.25 -20.01 6.27
CA TYR A 240 6.20 -19.38 5.48
C TYR A 240 4.82 -19.57 6.10
N GLY A 241 3.99 -18.54 6.10
CA GLY A 241 2.67 -18.55 6.73
C GLY A 241 2.69 -18.49 8.27
N ALA A 242 3.86 -18.35 8.91
CA ALA A 242 3.98 -18.20 10.35
C ALA A 242 3.25 -16.94 10.84
N PRO A 243 2.64 -16.98 12.04
CA PRO A 243 1.95 -15.82 12.60
C PRO A 243 2.80 -14.55 12.62
N GLU A 244 4.09 -14.67 12.91
CA GLU A 244 5.04 -13.56 12.96
C GLU A 244 5.18 -12.84 11.63
N LEU A 245 5.21 -13.58 10.51
CA LEU A 245 5.27 -12.98 9.18
C LEU A 245 3.96 -12.28 8.83
N VAL A 246 2.81 -12.89 9.15
CA VAL A 246 1.50 -12.27 8.94
C VAL A 246 1.33 -10.99 9.76
N GLU A 247 1.82 -10.97 11.00
CA GLU A 247 1.80 -9.79 11.88
C GLU A 247 2.73 -8.68 11.38
N LEU A 248 3.91 -9.04 10.85
CA LEU A 248 4.79 -8.09 10.17
C LEU A 248 4.11 -7.51 8.91
N GLU A 249 3.49 -8.33 8.07
CA GLU A 249 2.76 -7.86 6.90
C GLU A 249 1.63 -6.90 7.28
N LEU A 250 0.86 -7.24 8.33
CA LEU A 250 -0.22 -6.39 8.84
C LEU A 250 0.30 -5.02 9.30
N TYR A 251 1.41 -4.99 10.02
CA TYR A 251 2.06 -3.75 10.46
C TYR A 251 2.58 -2.94 9.26
N LEU A 252 3.26 -3.61 8.32
CA LEU A 252 3.81 -2.96 7.12
C LEU A 252 2.70 -2.39 6.21
N ALA A 253 1.57 -3.10 6.08
CA ALA A 253 0.39 -2.59 5.36
C ALA A 253 -0.14 -1.30 6.02
N GLN A 254 -0.18 -1.24 7.36
CA GLN A 254 -0.58 -0.03 8.09
C GLN A 254 0.41 1.12 7.87
N ARG A 255 1.71 0.86 7.85
CA ARG A 255 2.74 1.88 7.53
C ARG A 255 2.54 2.48 6.14
N ALA A 256 2.10 1.66 5.20
CA ALA A 256 1.88 2.04 3.81
C ALA A 256 0.44 2.51 3.51
N ALA A 257 -0.42 2.64 4.52
CA ALA A 257 -1.81 3.05 4.31
C ALA A 257 -1.90 4.35 3.49
N GLY A 258 -2.71 4.36 2.44
CA GLY A 258 -2.86 5.49 1.52
C GLY A 258 -1.87 5.50 0.35
N LEU A 259 -0.72 4.81 0.42
CA LEU A 259 0.17 4.66 -0.74
C LEU A 259 -0.48 3.77 -1.81
N ARG A 260 -0.16 4.03 -3.09
CA ARG A 260 -0.77 3.30 -4.20
C ARG A 260 -0.18 1.91 -4.38
N ILE A 261 -1.04 0.95 -4.69
CA ILE A 261 -0.63 -0.42 -5.06
C ILE A 261 0.00 -0.39 -6.45
N GLU A 262 1.13 -1.08 -6.59
CA GLU A 262 1.99 -1.08 -7.79
C GLU A 262 2.12 -2.47 -8.44
N THR A 263 1.45 -3.49 -7.93
CA THR A 263 1.62 -4.90 -8.35
C THR A 263 1.32 -5.14 -9.83
N PRO A 264 2.18 -5.92 -10.53
CA PRO A 264 3.45 -6.46 -10.07
C PRO A 264 4.57 -5.41 -10.17
N ALA A 265 5.24 -5.13 -9.06
CA ALA A 265 6.39 -4.25 -9.09
C ALA A 265 7.65 -4.98 -9.61
N VAL A 266 8.60 -4.22 -10.17
CA VAL A 266 9.90 -4.75 -10.63
C VAL A 266 11.00 -4.21 -9.72
N ARG A 267 11.89 -5.07 -9.28
CA ARG A 267 13.02 -4.73 -8.39
C ARG A 267 14.30 -5.43 -8.85
N PRO A 268 15.49 -4.93 -8.46
CA PRO A 268 16.79 -5.56 -8.77
C PRO A 268 16.88 -6.99 -8.30
#